data_ceb0cf654d4548823bd70ffabddb60d9
#
_entry.id   ceb0cf654d4548823bd70ffabddb60d9
#
_cell.length_a   1.000
_cell.length_b   1.000
_cell.length_c   1.000
_cell.angle_alpha   90.00
_cell.angle_beta   90.00
_cell.angle_gamma   90.00
#
_symmetry.space_group_name_H-M   'P 1'
#
loop_
_entity.id
_entity.type
_entity.pdbx_description
1 polymer ?
#
loop_
_entity_poly.entity_id
_entity_poly.type
_entity_poly.pdbx_seq_one_letter_code
_entity_poly.pdbx_strand_id
1 'polypeptide(L)'
;MRRRLRVLSVVLVLGGCATSGADSPLRGQVVLRDKSGQQVGTATLTESADGVRIQGTASGLPPGPKGLHVHAVGRCDPPDFVSAGAHFNPTGRKHGRLNPDGAHAGDLPNLVVGASGSGSFDATTQAVTLRSRPTGSLFGEGGTSLVIHAQQDDEKTDPTGNSGARIACGVITRS
;
A
#
# COMPACT_ATOMS: atom_id res chain seq x y z
N MET A 1 -19.37 56.59 59.89
CA MET A 1 -18.34 55.65 59.42
C MET A 1 -19.01 54.50 58.67
N ARG A 2 -18.94 54.47 57.30
CA ARG A 2 -19.50 53.39 56.46
C ARG A 2 -18.35 52.51 55.96
N ARG A 3 -18.26 51.27 56.46
CA ARG A 3 -17.34 50.25 55.96
C ARG A 3 -17.80 49.69 54.62
N ARG A 4 -17.00 49.88 53.57
CA ARG A 4 -17.25 49.23 52.26
C ARG A 4 -16.64 47.85 52.27
N LEU A 5 -17.53 46.83 52.12
CA LEU A 5 -17.14 45.43 51.95
C LEU A 5 -16.68 45.24 50.51
N ARG A 6 -15.44 44.83 50.33
CA ARG A 6 -14.86 44.45 49.00
C ARG A 6 -15.11 42.95 48.79
N VAL A 7 -15.96 42.63 47.84
CA VAL A 7 -16.16 41.25 47.41
C VAL A 7 -15.04 40.92 46.43
N LEU A 8 -14.23 39.94 46.77
CA LEU A 8 -13.13 39.42 45.92
C LEU A 8 -13.71 38.28 45.07
N SER A 9 -13.96 38.54 43.78
CA SER A 9 -14.40 37.50 42.84
C SER A 9 -13.21 36.64 42.40
N VAL A 10 -13.19 35.40 42.80
CA VAL A 10 -12.23 34.39 42.32
C VAL A 10 -12.76 33.83 41.01
N VAL A 11 -12.07 34.12 39.89
CA VAL A 11 -12.35 33.52 38.59
C VAL A 11 -11.61 32.18 38.54
N LEU A 12 -12.36 31.09 38.58
CA LEU A 12 -11.84 29.74 38.42
C LEU A 12 -11.68 29.46 36.90
N VAL A 13 -10.44 29.52 36.39
CA VAL A 13 -10.13 29.11 35.00
C VAL A 13 -10.04 27.59 34.94
N LEU A 14 -11.12 26.98 34.44
CA LEU A 14 -11.11 25.54 34.10
C LEU A 14 -10.28 25.34 32.83
N GLY A 15 -9.03 24.96 33.00
CA GLY A 15 -8.16 24.49 31.91
C GLY A 15 -8.69 23.17 31.33
N GLY A 16 -9.43 23.26 30.21
CA GLY A 16 -9.81 22.07 29.43
C GLY A 16 -8.58 21.45 28.80
N CYS A 17 -8.14 20.28 29.26
CA CYS A 17 -7.21 19.42 28.51
C CYS A 17 -7.92 18.95 27.25
N ALA A 18 -7.66 19.57 26.12
CA ALA A 18 -8.00 19.02 24.81
C ALA A 18 -7.10 17.79 24.59
N THR A 19 -7.64 16.60 24.83
CA THR A 19 -7.01 15.35 24.36
C THR A 19 -7.10 15.36 22.85
N SER A 20 -5.97 15.66 22.18
CA SER A 20 -5.80 15.42 20.75
C SER A 20 -5.96 13.92 20.54
N GLY A 21 -7.13 13.46 20.17
CA GLY A 21 -7.34 12.10 19.67
C GLY A 21 -6.47 11.94 18.43
N ALA A 22 -5.32 11.29 18.57
CA ALA A 22 -4.55 10.87 17.42
C ALA A 22 -5.42 9.85 16.66
N ASP A 23 -5.95 10.24 15.50
CA ASP A 23 -6.65 9.31 14.61
C ASP A 23 -5.73 8.11 14.37
N SER A 24 -6.25 6.91 14.62
CA SER A 24 -5.51 5.68 14.32
C SER A 24 -5.13 5.68 12.84
N PRO A 25 -3.89 5.32 12.50
CA PRO A 25 -3.46 5.31 11.11
C PRO A 25 -4.35 4.38 10.28
N LEU A 26 -4.73 4.83 9.08
CA LEU A 26 -5.46 3.98 8.15
C LEU A 26 -4.60 2.77 7.77
N ARG A 27 -5.20 1.60 7.76
CA ARG A 27 -4.52 0.35 7.52
C ARG A 27 -5.20 -0.48 6.45
N GLY A 28 -4.38 -1.26 5.76
CA GLY A 28 -4.82 -2.31 4.85
C GLY A 28 -4.01 -3.58 5.06
N GLN A 29 -4.53 -4.67 4.56
CA GLN A 29 -3.89 -5.98 4.62
C GLN A 29 -4.06 -6.74 3.31
N VAL A 30 -3.13 -7.67 3.09
CA VAL A 30 -3.11 -8.55 1.93
C VAL A 30 -2.71 -9.95 2.38
N VAL A 31 -3.43 -10.96 1.88
CA VAL A 31 -3.00 -12.36 1.91
C VAL A 31 -2.65 -12.76 0.49
N LEU A 32 -1.37 -12.98 0.24
CA LEU A 32 -0.86 -13.41 -1.07
C LEU A 32 -1.04 -14.91 -1.24
N ARG A 33 -1.66 -15.31 -2.35
CA ARG A 33 -1.86 -16.71 -2.71
C ARG A 33 -1.24 -16.98 -4.08
N ASP A 34 -0.69 -18.17 -4.25
CA ASP A 34 -0.22 -18.67 -5.53
C ASP A 34 -1.38 -19.20 -6.40
N LYS A 35 -1.03 -19.68 -7.60
CA LYS A 35 -1.99 -20.23 -8.57
C LYS A 35 -2.76 -21.47 -8.08
N SER A 36 -2.27 -22.15 -7.03
CA SER A 36 -2.94 -23.30 -6.39
C SER A 36 -3.88 -22.87 -5.26
N GLY A 37 -3.89 -21.57 -4.92
CA GLY A 37 -4.62 -21.03 -3.78
C GLY A 37 -3.87 -21.11 -2.45
N GLN A 38 -2.64 -21.67 -2.44
CA GLN A 38 -1.81 -21.74 -1.23
C GLN A 38 -1.37 -20.33 -0.81
N GLN A 39 -1.46 -20.04 0.48
CA GLN A 39 -0.91 -18.80 1.00
C GLN A 39 0.61 -18.84 0.94
N VAL A 40 1.19 -17.86 0.23
CA VAL A 40 2.63 -17.70 0.04
C VAL A 40 3.17 -16.42 0.67
N GLY A 41 2.33 -15.59 1.26
CA GLY A 41 2.79 -14.37 1.91
C GLY A 41 1.67 -13.53 2.50
N THR A 42 2.08 -12.44 3.16
CA THR A 42 1.18 -11.40 3.67
C THR A 42 1.83 -10.03 3.51
N ALA A 43 1.00 -9.01 3.44
CA ALA A 43 1.44 -7.63 3.53
C ALA A 43 0.51 -6.80 4.41
N THR A 44 1.05 -5.74 5.00
CA THR A 44 0.32 -4.67 5.68
C THR A 44 0.59 -3.35 4.99
N LEU A 45 -0.44 -2.53 4.93
CA LEU A 45 -0.37 -1.16 4.45
C LEU A 45 -0.69 -0.22 5.61
N THR A 46 0.09 0.84 5.76
CA THR A 46 -0.15 1.86 6.79
C THR A 46 0.04 3.23 6.18
N GLU A 47 -0.97 4.10 6.26
CA GLU A 47 -0.86 5.48 5.78
C GLU A 47 -0.41 6.40 6.91
N SER A 48 0.61 7.21 6.62
CA SER A 48 1.15 8.27 7.47
C SER A 48 1.27 9.58 6.69
N ALA A 49 1.91 10.59 7.29
CA ALA A 49 2.24 11.84 6.59
C ALA A 49 3.24 11.63 5.44
N ASP A 50 4.08 10.60 5.52
CA ASP A 50 5.10 10.27 4.50
C ASP A 50 4.54 9.50 3.31
N GLY A 51 3.26 9.08 3.37
CA GLY A 51 2.59 8.28 2.35
C GLY A 51 2.13 6.91 2.88
N VAL A 52 1.90 5.98 1.97
CA VAL A 52 1.50 4.60 2.28
C VAL A 52 2.74 3.72 2.30
N ARG A 53 3.06 3.16 3.46
CA ARG A 53 4.06 2.11 3.62
C ARG A 53 3.43 0.76 3.35
N ILE A 54 4.03 -0.03 2.46
CA ILE A 54 3.62 -1.38 2.08
C ILE A 54 4.75 -2.31 2.47
N GLN A 55 4.53 -3.15 3.47
CA GLN A 55 5.54 -4.06 3.98
C GLN A 55 4.99 -5.48 4.09
N GLY A 56 5.83 -6.48 3.79
CA GLY A 56 5.36 -7.84 3.84
C GLY A 56 6.46 -8.87 3.64
N THR A 57 6.04 -10.13 3.63
CA THR A 57 6.90 -11.28 3.40
C THR A 57 6.26 -12.23 2.39
N ALA A 58 7.10 -12.96 1.68
CA ALA A 58 6.66 -14.05 0.81
C ALA A 58 7.59 -15.24 0.97
N SER A 59 7.07 -16.45 0.76
CA SER A 59 7.81 -17.71 0.86
C SER A 59 7.29 -18.73 -0.16
N GLY A 60 8.06 -19.78 -0.43
CA GLY A 60 7.67 -20.79 -1.43
C GLY A 60 7.78 -20.29 -2.87
N LEU A 61 8.51 -19.21 -3.12
CA LEU A 61 8.71 -18.63 -4.44
C LEU A 61 10.07 -19.00 -5.02
N PRO A 62 10.20 -19.06 -6.36
CA PRO A 62 11.50 -19.25 -7.02
C PRO A 62 12.48 -18.13 -6.63
N PRO A 63 13.76 -18.43 -6.33
CA PRO A 63 14.77 -17.43 -5.98
C PRO A 63 14.98 -16.38 -7.07
N GLY A 64 15.54 -15.23 -6.66
CA GLY A 64 15.87 -14.08 -7.51
C GLY A 64 14.93 -12.90 -7.38
N PRO A 65 15.22 -11.77 -8.04
CA PRO A 65 14.36 -10.59 -8.05
C PRO A 65 13.05 -10.84 -8.77
N LYS A 66 11.99 -10.26 -8.25
CA LYS A 66 10.61 -10.41 -8.72
C LYS A 66 9.93 -9.05 -8.79
N GLY A 67 9.28 -8.73 -9.90
CA GLY A 67 8.43 -7.57 -9.99
C GLY A 67 7.32 -7.63 -8.91
N LEU A 68 7.09 -6.51 -8.26
CA LEU A 68 6.08 -6.33 -7.22
C LEU A 68 5.25 -5.10 -7.55
N HIS A 69 3.95 -5.29 -7.82
CA HIS A 69 3.11 -4.18 -8.27
C HIS A 69 1.74 -4.19 -7.60
N VAL A 70 1.19 -3.00 -7.38
CA VAL A 70 -0.24 -2.85 -7.13
C VAL A 70 -0.96 -2.85 -8.48
N HIS A 71 -1.99 -3.68 -8.60
CA HIS A 71 -2.87 -3.80 -9.77
C HIS A 71 -4.22 -3.13 -9.56
N ALA A 72 -4.85 -2.71 -10.66
CA ALA A 72 -5.99 -1.80 -10.68
C ALA A 72 -7.34 -2.43 -10.29
N VAL A 73 -7.40 -3.75 -10.08
CA VAL A 73 -8.64 -4.45 -9.73
C VAL A 73 -8.42 -5.32 -8.48
N GLY A 74 -9.34 -5.22 -7.52
CA GLY A 74 -9.36 -6.02 -6.28
C GLY A 74 -9.83 -7.45 -6.51
N ARG A 75 -9.20 -8.16 -7.45
CA ARG A 75 -9.57 -9.51 -7.84
C ARG A 75 -8.34 -10.35 -8.21
N CYS A 76 -8.31 -11.60 -7.76
CA CYS A 76 -7.16 -12.49 -7.90
C CYS A 76 -7.63 -13.90 -8.30
N ASP A 77 -8.21 -14.04 -9.49
CA ASP A 77 -8.68 -15.35 -9.97
C ASP A 77 -7.50 -16.17 -10.51
N PRO A 78 -7.23 -17.37 -9.96
CA PRO A 78 -6.22 -18.25 -10.50
C PRO A 78 -6.65 -18.87 -11.85
N PRO A 79 -5.72 -19.41 -12.66
CA PRO A 79 -4.31 -19.60 -12.32
C PRO A 79 -3.40 -18.43 -12.73
N ASP A 80 -3.84 -17.49 -13.55
CA ASP A 80 -3.01 -16.47 -14.20
C ASP A 80 -3.17 -15.06 -13.61
N PHE A 81 -4.18 -14.87 -12.75
CA PHE A 81 -4.47 -13.60 -12.08
C PHE A 81 -4.73 -12.43 -13.04
N VAL A 82 -5.14 -12.69 -14.28
CA VAL A 82 -5.48 -11.65 -15.27
C VAL A 82 -6.60 -10.75 -14.74
N SER A 83 -7.48 -11.28 -13.90
CA SER A 83 -8.58 -10.54 -13.25
C SER A 83 -8.10 -9.37 -12.35
N ALA A 84 -6.83 -9.34 -11.93
CA ALA A 84 -6.24 -8.21 -11.22
C ALA A 84 -6.09 -6.94 -12.11
N GLY A 85 -6.26 -7.08 -13.42
CA GLY A 85 -6.14 -5.97 -14.37
C GLY A 85 -4.70 -5.55 -14.64
N ALA A 86 -4.50 -4.33 -15.14
CA ALA A 86 -3.20 -3.70 -15.35
C ALA A 86 -2.59 -3.17 -14.05
N HIS A 87 -1.38 -2.65 -14.08
CA HIS A 87 -0.80 -1.89 -12.96
C HIS A 87 -1.70 -0.72 -12.59
N PHE A 88 -1.79 -0.40 -11.29
CA PHE A 88 -2.57 0.74 -10.80
C PHE A 88 -1.94 2.05 -11.26
N ASN A 89 -2.57 2.70 -12.23
CA ASN A 89 -2.05 3.88 -12.91
C ASN A 89 -3.13 4.97 -13.10
N PRO A 90 -3.63 5.59 -12.03
CA PRO A 90 -4.72 6.56 -12.11
C PRO A 90 -4.33 7.87 -12.81
N THR A 91 -3.03 8.11 -13.05
CA THR A 91 -2.50 9.33 -13.69
C THR A 91 -2.00 9.13 -15.11
N GLY A 92 -2.10 7.91 -15.66
CA GLY A 92 -1.72 7.62 -17.06
C GLY A 92 -0.23 7.79 -17.35
N ARG A 93 0.65 7.52 -16.37
CA ARG A 93 2.10 7.58 -16.55
C ARG A 93 2.62 6.33 -17.27
N LYS A 94 3.88 6.37 -17.72
CA LYS A 94 4.57 5.19 -18.23
C LYS A 94 4.99 4.27 -17.09
N HIS A 95 5.29 3.00 -17.41
CA HIS A 95 5.84 2.08 -16.43
C HIS A 95 7.30 2.42 -16.09
N GLY A 96 7.62 2.18 -14.82
CA GLY A 96 9.00 2.08 -14.35
C GLY A 96 9.49 3.29 -13.58
N ARG A 97 10.09 3.02 -12.43
CA ARG A 97 10.64 4.03 -11.51
C ARG A 97 11.92 4.70 -12.05
N LEU A 98 12.56 4.06 -13.05
CA LEU A 98 13.71 4.59 -13.77
C LEU A 98 13.33 5.19 -15.14
N ASN A 99 12.04 5.19 -15.51
CA ASN A 99 11.55 5.80 -16.73
C ASN A 99 11.28 7.29 -16.47
N PRO A 100 11.79 8.23 -17.27
CA PRO A 100 11.57 9.66 -17.07
C PRO A 100 10.09 10.06 -17.17
N ASP A 101 9.26 9.30 -17.90
CA ASP A 101 7.81 9.51 -18.03
C ASP A 101 7.01 8.67 -17.01
N GLY A 102 7.68 7.91 -16.17
CA GLY A 102 7.11 7.02 -15.15
C GLY A 102 6.98 7.71 -13.78
N ALA A 103 6.62 6.96 -12.78
CA ALA A 103 6.18 5.57 -12.73
C ALA A 103 4.66 5.48 -12.67
N HIS A 104 4.09 4.27 -12.86
CA HIS A 104 2.73 4.00 -12.41
C HIS A 104 2.65 4.19 -10.89
N ALA A 105 1.49 4.54 -10.37
CA ALA A 105 1.29 4.65 -8.92
C ALA A 105 1.48 3.30 -8.19
N GLY A 106 1.28 2.20 -8.91
CA GLY A 106 1.44 0.84 -8.40
C GLY A 106 2.82 0.23 -8.55
N ASP A 107 3.79 0.91 -9.18
CA ASP A 107 5.13 0.36 -9.36
C ASP A 107 5.94 0.43 -8.05
N LEU A 108 6.30 -0.74 -7.50
CA LEU A 108 7.07 -0.88 -6.27
C LEU A 108 8.49 -1.42 -6.58
N PRO A 109 9.45 -1.28 -5.65
CA PRO A 109 10.74 -1.95 -5.78
C PRO A 109 10.59 -3.46 -5.92
N ASN A 110 11.49 -4.08 -6.70
CA ASN A 110 11.53 -5.52 -6.82
C ASN A 110 11.62 -6.21 -5.44
N LEU A 111 10.84 -7.28 -5.26
CA LEU A 111 11.04 -8.22 -4.16
C LEU A 111 12.25 -9.09 -4.47
N VAL A 112 13.21 -9.20 -3.55
CA VAL A 112 14.34 -10.14 -3.68
C VAL A 112 14.02 -11.40 -2.89
N VAL A 113 13.86 -12.51 -3.60
CA VAL A 113 13.65 -13.83 -3.01
C VAL A 113 15.01 -14.53 -2.88
N GLY A 114 15.38 -14.89 -1.65
CA GLY A 114 16.64 -15.60 -1.36
C GLY A 114 16.62 -17.07 -1.80
N ALA A 115 17.76 -17.75 -1.65
CA ALA A 115 17.90 -19.16 -2.00
C ALA A 115 16.95 -20.10 -1.23
N SER A 116 16.48 -19.67 -0.05
CA SER A 116 15.46 -20.40 0.75
C SER A 116 14.04 -20.32 0.16
N GLY A 117 13.83 -19.57 -0.93
CA GLY A 117 12.52 -19.32 -1.49
C GLY A 117 11.72 -18.27 -0.72
N SER A 118 12.35 -17.50 0.17
CA SER A 118 11.71 -16.47 0.99
C SER A 118 12.30 -15.09 0.75
N GLY A 119 11.46 -14.05 0.90
CA GLY A 119 11.87 -12.66 0.79
C GLY A 119 10.95 -11.73 1.58
N SER A 120 11.43 -10.53 1.84
CA SER A 120 10.65 -9.45 2.46
C SER A 120 10.73 -8.18 1.61
N PHE A 121 9.71 -7.35 1.73
CA PHE A 121 9.65 -6.05 1.06
C PHE A 121 9.14 -5.00 2.02
N ASP A 122 9.61 -3.77 1.83
CA ASP A 122 9.22 -2.60 2.59
C ASP A 122 9.40 -1.37 1.69
N ALA A 123 8.31 -0.77 1.28
CA ALA A 123 8.32 0.39 0.39
C ALA A 123 7.32 1.44 0.88
N THR A 124 7.69 2.71 0.78
CA THR A 124 6.78 3.84 1.05
C THR A 124 6.57 4.62 -0.25
N THR A 125 5.31 4.95 -0.56
CA THR A 125 4.95 5.72 -1.74
C THR A 125 3.90 6.77 -1.42
N GLN A 126 4.02 7.95 -2.03
CA GLN A 126 3.04 9.03 -1.98
C GLN A 126 2.06 8.99 -3.17
N ALA A 127 2.27 8.05 -4.10
CA ALA A 127 1.45 7.95 -5.32
C ALA A 127 0.07 7.33 -5.06
N VAL A 128 -0.14 6.72 -3.89
CA VAL A 128 -1.38 6.06 -3.49
C VAL A 128 -1.86 6.53 -2.11
N THR A 129 -3.10 6.23 -1.76
CA THR A 129 -3.69 6.53 -0.44
C THR A 129 -4.67 5.43 -0.01
N LEU A 130 -4.81 5.25 1.29
CA LEU A 130 -5.86 4.40 1.90
C LEU A 130 -7.15 5.20 2.20
N ARG A 131 -7.13 6.51 1.97
CA ARG A 131 -8.32 7.39 2.11
C ARG A 131 -9.24 7.24 0.91
N SER A 132 -10.52 7.46 1.14
CA SER A 132 -11.47 7.59 0.03
C SER A 132 -11.21 8.91 -0.70
N ARG A 133 -10.67 8.84 -1.91
CA ARG A 133 -10.39 9.98 -2.80
C ARG A 133 -10.73 9.62 -4.25
N PRO A 134 -11.02 10.61 -5.10
CA PRO A 134 -11.30 10.36 -6.53
C PRO A 134 -10.13 9.72 -7.28
N THR A 135 -8.88 10.00 -6.85
CA THR A 135 -7.67 9.51 -7.54
C THR A 135 -6.68 8.95 -6.51
N GLY A 136 -6.05 7.82 -6.85
CA GLY A 136 -4.97 7.22 -6.06
C GLY A 136 -5.43 6.38 -4.87
N SER A 137 -6.73 6.25 -4.60
CA SER A 137 -7.24 5.41 -3.53
C SER A 137 -7.10 3.92 -3.84
N LEU A 138 -6.44 3.16 -2.95
CA LEU A 138 -6.35 1.71 -3.07
C LEU A 138 -7.68 1.00 -2.72
N PHE A 139 -8.62 1.72 -2.12
CA PHE A 139 -9.97 1.24 -1.77
C PHE A 139 -11.05 1.90 -2.63
N GLY A 140 -10.70 2.39 -3.82
CA GLY A 140 -11.64 2.92 -4.80
C GLY A 140 -12.60 1.86 -5.34
N GLU A 141 -13.48 2.27 -6.25
CA GLU A 141 -14.39 1.35 -6.94
C GLU A 141 -13.61 0.22 -7.64
N GLY A 142 -14.05 -1.02 -7.46
CA GLY A 142 -13.36 -2.22 -7.97
C GLY A 142 -12.18 -2.68 -7.10
N GLY A 143 -11.72 -1.89 -6.12
CA GLY A 143 -10.58 -2.24 -5.26
C GLY A 143 -9.26 -2.35 -6.02
N THR A 144 -8.23 -2.83 -5.32
CA THR A 144 -6.90 -3.08 -5.89
C THR A 144 -6.33 -4.39 -5.36
N SER A 145 -5.26 -4.89 -5.97
CA SER A 145 -4.56 -6.09 -5.52
C SER A 145 -3.05 -5.91 -5.58
N LEU A 146 -2.32 -6.66 -4.76
CA LEU A 146 -0.87 -6.75 -4.79
C LEU A 146 -0.47 -8.02 -5.54
N VAL A 147 0.42 -7.88 -6.52
CA VAL A 147 0.86 -8.99 -7.40
C VAL A 147 2.36 -9.14 -7.36
N ILE A 148 2.84 -10.38 -7.24
CA ILE A 148 4.24 -10.77 -7.42
C ILE A 148 4.37 -11.44 -8.79
N HIS A 149 5.39 -11.01 -9.56
CA HIS A 149 5.68 -11.53 -10.89
C HIS A 149 6.82 -12.56 -10.90
N ALA A 150 6.91 -13.33 -11.98
CA ALA A 150 7.88 -14.41 -12.10
C ALA A 150 9.31 -13.93 -12.28
N GLN A 151 9.50 -12.77 -12.90
CA GLN A 151 10.80 -12.21 -13.27
C GLN A 151 11.03 -10.85 -12.62
N GLN A 152 12.26 -10.39 -12.70
CA GLN A 152 12.64 -9.03 -12.31
C GLN A 152 11.91 -8.01 -13.18
N ASP A 153 11.39 -6.96 -12.54
CA ASP A 153 11.02 -5.73 -13.22
C ASP A 153 12.29 -4.95 -13.59
N ASP A 154 12.46 -4.58 -14.85
CA ASP A 154 13.58 -3.76 -15.33
C ASP A 154 13.41 -2.27 -14.99
N GLU A 155 12.25 -1.90 -14.43
CA GLU A 155 11.86 -0.56 -13.97
C GLU A 155 11.87 0.52 -15.06
N LYS A 156 11.77 0.12 -16.33
CA LYS A 156 11.87 1.01 -17.50
C LYS A 156 10.88 0.69 -18.62
N THR A 157 10.73 -0.59 -18.95
CA THR A 157 10.00 -1.01 -20.15
C THR A 157 8.50 -0.97 -19.92
N ASP A 158 7.81 -0.07 -20.61
CA ASP A 158 6.34 0.03 -20.58
C ASP A 158 5.73 -1.17 -21.34
N PRO A 159 4.62 -1.75 -20.86
CA PRO A 159 3.81 -1.36 -19.68
C PRO A 159 4.11 -2.16 -18.40
N THR A 160 5.07 -3.07 -18.35
CA THR A 160 5.19 -4.04 -17.24
C THR A 160 6.61 -4.34 -16.77
N GLY A 161 7.64 -3.64 -17.31
CA GLY A 161 9.04 -3.86 -16.92
C GLY A 161 9.56 -5.26 -17.24
N ASN A 162 8.97 -5.95 -18.24
CA ASN A 162 9.32 -7.34 -18.59
C ASN A 162 9.23 -8.32 -17.41
N SER A 163 8.42 -8.01 -16.40
CA SER A 163 8.31 -8.77 -15.13
C SER A 163 7.70 -10.18 -15.30
N GLY A 164 7.15 -10.49 -16.48
CA GLY A 164 6.68 -11.83 -16.80
C GLY A 164 5.34 -12.20 -16.17
N ALA A 165 5.09 -13.49 -16.02
CA ALA A 165 3.83 -14.01 -15.51
C ALA A 165 3.57 -13.61 -14.04
N ARG A 166 2.31 -13.55 -13.64
CA ARG A 166 1.88 -13.32 -12.26
C ARG A 166 1.94 -14.65 -11.50
N ILE A 167 2.67 -14.72 -10.40
CA ILE A 167 2.88 -15.95 -9.64
C ILE A 167 2.21 -15.95 -8.28
N ALA A 168 1.90 -14.78 -7.75
CA ALA A 168 1.08 -14.64 -6.54
C ALA A 168 0.26 -13.34 -6.60
N CYS A 169 -0.93 -13.37 -6.02
CA CYS A 169 -1.85 -12.26 -5.98
C CYS A 169 -2.60 -12.23 -4.64
N GLY A 170 -2.90 -11.03 -4.15
CA GLY A 170 -3.75 -10.83 -2.98
C GLY A 170 -4.52 -9.51 -3.06
N VAL A 171 -5.81 -9.57 -2.77
CA VAL A 171 -6.67 -8.37 -2.74
C VAL A 171 -6.27 -7.50 -1.55
N ILE A 172 -6.18 -6.20 -1.77
CA ILE A 172 -5.92 -5.22 -0.72
C ILE A 172 -7.24 -4.89 -0.02
N THR A 173 -7.34 -5.23 1.26
CA THR A 173 -8.55 -5.02 2.09
C THR A 173 -8.27 -4.08 3.25
N ARG A 174 -9.30 -3.41 3.77
CA ARG A 174 -9.19 -2.64 5.02
C ARG A 174 -8.97 -3.58 6.21
N SER A 175 -8.17 -3.17 7.18
CA SER A 175 -7.96 -3.89 8.44
C SER A 175 -8.39 -3.04 9.64
#